data_e2cefe1ce1d7a65a0d5c78a78dbc4162
#
_entry.id   e2cefe1ce1d7a65a0d5c78a78dbc4162
#
_cell.length_a   1.000
_cell.length_b   1.000
_cell.length_c   1.000
_cell.angle_alpha   90.00
_cell.angle_beta   90.00
_cell.angle_gamma   90.00
#
_symmetry.space_group_name_H-M   'P 1'
#
loop_
_entity.id
_entity.type
_entity.pdbx_description
1 polymer ?
#
loop_
_entity_poly.entity_id
_entity_poly.type
_entity_poly.pdbx_seq_one_letter_code
_entity_poly.pdbx_strand_id
1 'polypeptide(L)'
;MRCTTIVVLALGFLLTPAFRAADNQEKIDRIFAAYDKAGSPGCAVGVIQDGNLVYRKGYGMGSIELGVPLSSQSVFYMGSVSKQFTAASVVLAAEQGFLSLDDDVRKYVRELPDYGHKITLRQMLHHTSGLKDFLTLLALAGRDAGTIHSEGEIIDLIARQKSLNNVPGEEWIYSNTNYYLLGVAVKRATGKTLSEFATENIFKPLGMTHTRFYDDHTLVLPGRVAAYDLGKEGTPLVDWSTGYDIVGAGGLMSTVDDMLLWDRNFYANQLGKGTLVKELQTRGVLNNGKQISYALGLEISEYRGLPTVSHNGALYGYRTAILRFPEQRFTVVCLCNLSSANTNGLARKIADVYLERSLLAEASPEQTPNASGFPDASQFAGTYLDPQRHFVYTFTASGGNLMAWGAVLRRVGPNQFKDLGTGTITFEGSGGDMKSTLVMGGEAFFAGKRVEAPQLGAADLGAYSGRYRSSEIETTYDLSVDKGNLMLRINWDAPMTFRPVAPDEFESEELGSIVFHRDGKQAVSGMSVYMVNARDIGFERMK
;
A
#
# COMPACT_ATOMS: atom_id res chain seq x y z
N MET A 1 -55.24 -25.92 -51.35
CA MET A 1 -54.08 -25.97 -50.42
C MET A 1 -53.77 -24.54 -50.00
N ARG A 2 -54.12 -24.14 -48.75
CA ARG A 2 -53.81 -22.85 -48.20
C ARG A 2 -52.59 -23.00 -47.28
N CYS A 3 -51.45 -22.39 -47.64
CA CYS A 3 -50.25 -22.33 -46.80
C CYS A 3 -50.43 -21.25 -45.75
N THR A 4 -50.48 -21.65 -44.48
CA THR A 4 -50.51 -20.74 -43.33
C THR A 4 -49.06 -20.48 -42.88
N THR A 5 -48.55 -19.26 -43.12
CA THR A 5 -47.22 -18.83 -42.66
C THR A 5 -47.31 -18.44 -41.18
N ILE A 6 -46.66 -19.19 -40.31
CA ILE A 6 -46.53 -18.87 -38.89
C ILE A 6 -45.34 -17.88 -38.75
N VAL A 7 -45.65 -16.62 -38.39
CA VAL A 7 -44.65 -15.63 -37.98
C VAL A 7 -44.35 -15.80 -36.50
N VAL A 8 -43.18 -16.35 -36.17
CA VAL A 8 -42.69 -16.39 -34.80
C VAL A 8 -42.08 -15.01 -34.46
N LEU A 9 -42.79 -14.21 -33.70
CA LEU A 9 -42.26 -13.01 -33.08
C LEU A 9 -41.32 -13.40 -31.93
N ALA A 10 -40.02 -13.27 -32.12
CA ALA A 10 -39.04 -13.32 -31.05
C ALA A 10 -39.14 -12.03 -30.23
N LEU A 11 -39.88 -12.06 -29.09
CA LEU A 11 -39.81 -10.98 -28.09
C LEU A 11 -38.44 -11.01 -27.41
N GLY A 12 -37.51 -10.19 -27.90
CA GLY A 12 -36.30 -9.86 -27.17
C GLY A 12 -36.69 -9.01 -25.96
N PHE A 13 -36.62 -9.56 -24.76
CA PHE A 13 -36.73 -8.81 -23.51
C PHE A 13 -35.50 -7.87 -23.39
N LEU A 14 -35.62 -6.68 -23.91
CA LEU A 14 -34.73 -5.57 -23.52
C LEU A 14 -35.09 -5.21 -22.08
N LEU A 15 -34.32 -5.71 -21.11
CA LEU A 15 -34.41 -5.30 -19.71
C LEU A 15 -34.37 -3.78 -19.65
N THR A 16 -35.41 -3.15 -19.11
CA THR A 16 -35.47 -1.69 -18.95
C THR A 16 -34.34 -1.22 -18.02
N PRO A 17 -33.79 0.00 -18.19
CA PRO A 17 -32.73 0.54 -17.31
C PRO A 17 -33.05 0.41 -15.82
N ALA A 18 -34.31 0.58 -15.43
CA ALA A 18 -34.77 0.45 -14.04
C ALA A 18 -34.65 -1.00 -13.51
N PHE A 19 -34.95 -2.01 -14.32
CA PHE A 19 -34.82 -3.43 -13.91
C PHE A 19 -33.35 -3.82 -13.75
N ARG A 20 -32.46 -3.31 -14.61
CA ARG A 20 -31.01 -3.53 -14.52
C ARG A 20 -30.41 -2.85 -13.28
N ALA A 21 -30.88 -1.65 -12.93
CA ALA A 21 -30.44 -0.95 -11.72
C ALA A 21 -30.81 -1.72 -10.45
N ALA A 22 -32.03 -2.27 -10.37
CA ALA A 22 -32.48 -3.09 -9.23
C ALA A 22 -31.68 -4.39 -9.11
N ASP A 23 -31.38 -5.07 -10.23
CA ASP A 23 -30.55 -6.29 -10.26
C ASP A 23 -29.12 -6.01 -9.79
N ASN A 24 -28.51 -4.90 -10.24
CA ASN A 24 -27.18 -4.51 -9.79
C ASN A 24 -27.15 -4.20 -8.30
N GLN A 25 -28.18 -3.52 -7.77
CA GLN A 25 -28.30 -3.22 -6.34
C GLN A 25 -28.31 -4.51 -5.52
N GLU A 26 -29.14 -5.49 -5.87
CA GLU A 26 -29.21 -6.78 -5.18
C GLU A 26 -27.87 -7.54 -5.22
N LYS A 27 -27.16 -7.51 -6.35
CA LYS A 27 -25.83 -8.11 -6.49
C LYS A 27 -24.82 -7.45 -5.56
N ILE A 28 -24.84 -6.11 -5.44
CA ILE A 28 -23.95 -5.39 -4.53
C ILE A 28 -24.31 -5.68 -3.07
N ASP A 29 -25.59 -5.70 -2.71
CA ASP A 29 -26.02 -6.04 -1.36
C ASP A 29 -25.50 -7.44 -0.95
N ARG A 30 -25.48 -8.40 -1.87
CA ARG A 30 -24.89 -9.73 -1.62
C ARG A 30 -23.37 -9.67 -1.41
N ILE A 31 -22.63 -8.80 -2.13
CA ILE A 31 -21.19 -8.62 -1.93
C ILE A 31 -20.90 -8.11 -0.50
N PHE A 32 -21.74 -7.23 0.02
CA PHE A 32 -21.57 -6.61 1.34
C PHE A 32 -22.35 -7.28 2.47
N ALA A 33 -23.04 -8.40 2.24
CA ALA A 33 -23.86 -9.08 3.25
C ALA A 33 -23.10 -9.45 4.53
N ALA A 34 -21.79 -9.73 4.43
CA ALA A 34 -20.93 -10.01 5.57
C ALA A 34 -20.72 -8.79 6.48
N TYR A 35 -20.83 -7.58 5.94
CA TYR A 35 -20.65 -6.29 6.62
C TYR A 35 -21.97 -5.67 7.09
N ASP A 36 -23.12 -6.12 6.58
CA ASP A 36 -24.45 -5.57 6.88
C ASP A 36 -25.07 -6.28 8.09
N LYS A 37 -24.43 -6.14 9.25
CA LYS A 37 -24.87 -6.74 10.50
C LYS A 37 -25.03 -5.68 11.58
N ALA A 38 -26.08 -5.78 12.36
CA ALA A 38 -26.24 -4.97 13.56
C ALA A 38 -25.06 -5.20 14.52
N GLY A 39 -24.44 -4.11 15.00
CA GLY A 39 -23.32 -4.18 15.94
C GLY A 39 -21.97 -4.61 15.30
N SER A 40 -21.84 -4.59 13.97
CA SER A 40 -20.56 -4.81 13.31
C SER A 40 -20.05 -3.56 12.59
N PRO A 41 -18.72 -3.35 12.51
CA PRO A 41 -18.17 -2.35 11.60
C PRO A 41 -18.44 -2.75 10.14
N GLY A 42 -18.27 -1.83 9.20
CA GLY A 42 -18.63 -2.11 7.82
C GLY A 42 -18.04 -1.15 6.80
N CYS A 43 -18.81 -0.84 5.76
CA CYS A 43 -18.33 -0.06 4.63
C CYS A 43 -19.37 0.94 4.11
N ALA A 44 -18.93 2.11 3.66
CA ALA A 44 -19.68 3.02 2.80
C ALA A 44 -19.21 2.86 1.35
N VAL A 45 -20.17 2.73 0.43
CA VAL A 45 -19.91 2.43 -0.97
C VAL A 45 -20.57 3.44 -1.88
N GLY A 46 -19.86 3.89 -2.91
CA GLY A 46 -20.38 4.69 -4.01
C GLY A 46 -19.98 4.12 -5.36
N VAL A 47 -20.92 4.14 -6.30
CA VAL A 47 -20.65 3.87 -7.72
C VAL A 47 -20.98 5.12 -8.50
N ILE A 48 -19.97 5.62 -9.21
CA ILE A 48 -20.08 6.82 -10.04
C ILE A 48 -20.06 6.37 -11.50
N GLN A 49 -21.06 6.78 -12.25
CA GLN A 49 -21.15 6.56 -13.69
C GLN A 49 -21.47 7.90 -14.36
N ASP A 50 -20.67 8.28 -15.36
CA ASP A 50 -20.82 9.52 -16.11
C ASP A 50 -20.96 10.78 -15.20
N GLY A 51 -20.17 10.80 -14.11
CA GLY A 51 -20.16 11.89 -13.14
C GLY A 51 -21.38 11.96 -12.21
N ASN A 52 -22.16 10.87 -12.09
CA ASN A 52 -23.32 10.78 -11.19
C ASN A 52 -23.18 9.57 -10.26
N LEU A 53 -23.59 9.71 -9.00
CA LEU A 53 -23.74 8.59 -8.08
C LEU A 53 -24.97 7.78 -8.49
N VAL A 54 -24.74 6.64 -9.16
CA VAL A 54 -25.79 5.70 -9.58
C VAL A 54 -26.11 4.67 -8.49
N TYR A 55 -25.22 4.53 -7.51
CA TYR A 55 -25.42 3.73 -6.31
C TYR A 55 -24.65 4.35 -5.14
N ARG A 56 -25.27 4.37 -3.95
CA ARG A 56 -24.63 4.72 -2.69
C ARG A 56 -25.33 4.07 -1.52
N LYS A 57 -24.57 3.44 -0.61
CA LYS A 57 -25.12 2.81 0.58
C LYS A 57 -24.04 2.64 1.66
N GLY A 58 -24.44 2.70 2.93
CA GLY A 58 -23.67 2.25 4.07
C GLY A 58 -24.12 0.86 4.52
N TYR A 59 -23.17 0.03 4.91
CA TYR A 59 -23.37 -1.30 5.46
C TYR A 59 -22.67 -1.37 6.81
N GLY A 60 -23.38 -1.78 7.86
CA GLY A 60 -22.85 -1.84 9.22
C GLY A 60 -22.81 -0.48 9.92
N MET A 61 -21.99 -0.39 10.96
CA MET A 61 -21.96 0.73 11.90
C MET A 61 -20.72 1.60 11.74
N GLY A 62 -20.92 2.92 11.75
CA GLY A 62 -19.85 3.93 11.83
C GLY A 62 -19.31 4.11 13.24
N SER A 63 -20.18 3.94 14.25
CA SER A 63 -19.81 3.74 15.65
C SER A 63 -20.72 2.69 16.25
N ILE A 64 -20.14 1.59 16.71
CA ILE A 64 -20.88 0.52 17.38
C ILE A 64 -21.33 1.00 18.76
N GLU A 65 -20.46 1.71 19.47
CA GLU A 65 -20.69 2.20 20.83
C GLU A 65 -21.86 3.20 20.89
N LEU A 66 -21.99 4.03 19.86
CA LEU A 66 -23.02 5.08 19.78
C LEU A 66 -24.24 4.64 18.96
N GLY A 67 -24.24 3.43 18.40
CA GLY A 67 -25.32 2.95 17.57
C GLY A 67 -25.51 3.74 16.26
N VAL A 68 -24.46 4.36 15.73
CA VAL A 68 -24.52 5.20 14.51
C VAL A 68 -24.26 4.35 13.28
N PRO A 69 -25.23 4.20 12.36
CA PRO A 69 -25.03 3.45 11.12
C PRO A 69 -24.13 4.20 10.12
N LEU A 70 -23.49 3.46 9.21
CA LEU A 70 -22.74 4.02 8.09
C LEU A 70 -23.68 4.58 7.00
N SER A 71 -23.20 5.61 6.33
CA SER A 71 -23.85 6.22 5.16
C SER A 71 -22.80 6.73 4.17
N SER A 72 -23.23 7.20 2.98
CA SER A 72 -22.33 7.86 2.02
C SER A 72 -21.73 9.18 2.53
N GLN A 73 -22.32 9.77 3.57
CA GLN A 73 -21.86 11.00 4.22
C GLN A 73 -20.97 10.74 5.45
N SER A 74 -20.77 9.48 5.84
CA SER A 74 -19.84 9.12 6.90
C SER A 74 -18.42 9.53 6.54
N VAL A 75 -17.69 10.15 7.48
CA VAL A 75 -16.35 10.70 7.26
C VAL A 75 -15.31 9.66 7.67
N PHE A 76 -14.54 9.18 6.69
CA PHE A 76 -13.50 8.18 6.89
C PHE A 76 -12.11 8.78 6.79
N TYR A 77 -11.16 8.20 7.50
CA TYR A 77 -9.75 8.38 7.23
C TYR A 77 -9.37 7.65 5.94
N MET A 78 -8.83 8.40 4.98
CA MET A 78 -8.63 7.91 3.60
C MET A 78 -7.33 7.12 3.41
N GLY A 79 -6.47 7.05 4.42
CA GLY A 79 -5.16 6.39 4.30
C GLY A 79 -4.36 6.96 3.13
N SER A 80 -3.70 6.10 2.37
CA SER A 80 -2.86 6.52 1.24
C SER A 80 -3.64 7.07 0.03
N VAL A 81 -4.97 6.97 -0.01
CA VAL A 81 -5.79 7.72 -0.99
C VAL A 81 -5.56 9.23 -0.86
N SER A 82 -5.10 9.71 0.30
CA SER A 82 -4.66 11.10 0.55
C SER A 82 -3.57 11.58 -0.42
N LYS A 83 -2.71 10.68 -0.89
CA LYS A 83 -1.53 11.01 -1.69
C LYS A 83 -1.87 11.75 -2.99
N GLN A 84 -2.97 11.41 -3.64
CA GLN A 84 -3.39 12.12 -4.84
C GLN A 84 -3.74 13.59 -4.59
N PHE A 85 -4.23 13.92 -3.38
CA PHE A 85 -4.52 15.30 -2.99
C PHE A 85 -3.26 16.08 -2.57
N THR A 86 -2.30 15.39 -1.94
CA THR A 86 -0.96 15.95 -1.70
C THR A 86 -0.25 16.23 -3.01
N ALA A 87 -0.27 15.29 -3.95
CA ALA A 87 0.28 15.48 -5.29
C ALA A 87 -0.40 16.64 -6.03
N ALA A 88 -1.73 16.72 -5.98
CA ALA A 88 -2.48 17.84 -6.55
C ALA A 88 -2.05 19.17 -5.93
N SER A 89 -1.86 19.23 -4.60
CA SER A 89 -1.38 20.45 -3.92
C SER A 89 0.01 20.85 -4.39
N VAL A 90 0.93 19.88 -4.55
CA VAL A 90 2.29 20.15 -5.07
C VAL A 90 2.25 20.65 -6.51
N VAL A 91 1.45 20.03 -7.39
CA VAL A 91 1.31 20.47 -8.79
C VAL A 91 0.70 21.87 -8.86
N LEU A 92 -0.36 22.15 -8.09
CA LEU A 92 -0.97 23.47 -8.04
C LEU A 92 -0.04 24.56 -7.48
N ALA A 93 0.78 24.21 -6.47
CA ALA A 93 1.81 25.12 -5.96
C ALA A 93 2.89 25.39 -7.01
N ALA A 94 3.24 24.39 -7.84
CA ALA A 94 4.16 24.58 -8.96
C ALA A 94 3.54 25.45 -10.06
N GLU A 95 2.27 25.24 -10.44
CA GLU A 95 1.57 26.10 -11.40
C GLU A 95 1.47 27.55 -10.95
N GLN A 96 1.41 27.79 -9.63
CA GLN A 96 1.40 29.12 -9.02
C GLN A 96 2.80 29.73 -8.86
N GLY A 97 3.87 28.98 -9.14
CA GLY A 97 5.24 29.44 -9.11
C GLY A 97 5.90 29.42 -7.72
N PHE A 98 5.29 28.79 -6.71
CA PHE A 98 5.87 28.66 -5.37
C PHE A 98 7.03 27.66 -5.30
N LEU A 99 6.98 26.63 -6.14
CA LEU A 99 8.00 25.57 -6.23
C LEU A 99 8.10 25.05 -7.66
N SER A 100 9.09 24.19 -7.92
CA SER A 100 9.21 23.41 -9.16
C SER A 100 9.26 21.92 -8.79
N LEU A 101 8.61 21.07 -9.59
CA LEU A 101 8.68 19.61 -9.42
C LEU A 101 10.12 19.09 -9.54
N ASP A 102 10.99 19.83 -10.21
CA ASP A 102 12.41 19.49 -10.41
C ASP A 102 13.34 20.16 -9.38
N ASP A 103 12.80 20.88 -8.39
CA ASP A 103 13.58 21.38 -7.27
C ASP A 103 14.12 20.23 -6.41
N ASP A 104 15.32 20.43 -5.84
CA ASP A 104 15.85 19.58 -4.77
C ASP A 104 15.01 19.76 -3.51
N VAL A 105 14.59 18.67 -2.88
CA VAL A 105 13.80 18.69 -1.64
C VAL A 105 14.51 19.49 -0.53
N ARG A 106 15.85 19.49 -0.48
CA ARG A 106 16.66 20.26 0.50
C ARG A 106 16.50 21.77 0.39
N LYS A 107 15.97 22.28 -0.72
CA LYS A 107 15.56 23.69 -0.81
C LYS A 107 14.49 24.03 0.22
N TYR A 108 13.64 23.08 0.54
CA TYR A 108 12.51 23.21 1.46
C TYR A 108 12.76 22.53 2.81
N VAL A 109 13.41 21.36 2.82
CA VAL A 109 13.71 20.55 4.00
C VAL A 109 15.22 20.51 4.20
N ARG A 110 15.76 21.60 4.79
CA ARG A 110 17.21 21.82 4.95
C ARG A 110 17.85 20.88 5.96
N GLU A 111 17.05 20.23 6.80
CA GLU A 111 17.46 19.26 7.80
C GLU A 111 17.96 17.95 7.17
N LEU A 112 17.54 17.65 5.94
CA LEU A 112 17.99 16.45 5.25
C LEU A 112 19.48 16.50 4.94
N PRO A 113 20.24 15.42 5.22
CA PRO A 113 21.66 15.36 4.91
C PRO A 113 21.91 15.37 3.40
N ASP A 114 23.13 15.71 3.04
CA ASP A 114 23.58 15.55 1.67
C ASP A 114 24.01 14.11 1.43
N TYR A 115 23.20 13.37 0.70
CA TYR A 115 23.50 11.98 0.30
C TYR A 115 24.38 11.89 -0.97
N GLY A 116 24.95 13.03 -1.45
CA GLY A 116 25.71 13.09 -2.70
C GLY A 116 24.85 13.07 -3.97
N HIS A 117 23.54 13.12 -3.83
CA HIS A 117 22.58 13.08 -4.94
C HIS A 117 21.51 14.15 -4.76
N LYS A 118 21.07 14.73 -5.88
CA LYS A 118 19.87 15.56 -5.92
C LYS A 118 18.63 14.66 -5.81
N ILE A 119 17.73 15.01 -4.88
CA ILE A 119 16.43 14.36 -4.72
C ILE A 119 15.35 15.36 -5.13
N THR A 120 14.68 15.12 -6.26
CA THR A 120 13.67 16.05 -6.76
C THR A 120 12.29 15.76 -6.17
N LEU A 121 11.43 16.80 -6.09
CA LEU A 121 10.03 16.62 -5.68
C LEU A 121 9.30 15.65 -6.63
N ARG A 122 9.66 15.65 -7.93
CA ARG A 122 9.14 14.71 -8.94
C ARG A 122 9.50 13.26 -8.60
N GLN A 123 10.75 12.98 -8.21
CA GLN A 123 11.15 11.64 -7.78
C GLN A 123 10.41 11.20 -6.52
N MET A 124 10.14 12.12 -5.60
CA MET A 124 9.34 11.83 -4.41
C MET A 124 7.88 11.51 -4.77
N LEU A 125 7.26 12.28 -5.67
CA LEU A 125 5.90 12.02 -6.18
C LEU A 125 5.77 10.63 -6.80
N HIS A 126 6.81 10.14 -7.44
CA HIS A 126 6.85 8.81 -8.09
C HIS A 126 7.41 7.70 -7.20
N HIS A 127 7.77 7.97 -5.93
CA HIS A 127 8.43 7.00 -5.04
C HIS A 127 9.76 6.44 -5.58
N THR A 128 10.54 7.27 -6.25
CA THR A 128 11.87 6.92 -6.79
C THR A 128 13.00 7.73 -6.15
N SER A 129 12.76 8.36 -5.00
CA SER A 129 13.71 9.21 -4.30
C SER A 129 14.83 8.45 -3.56
N GLY A 130 14.60 7.18 -3.21
CA GLY A 130 15.45 6.39 -2.33
C GLY A 130 15.32 6.72 -0.83
N LEU A 131 14.50 7.69 -0.42
CA LEU A 131 14.29 8.02 0.98
C LEU A 131 13.62 6.86 1.74
N LYS A 132 14.17 6.51 2.90
CA LYS A 132 13.65 5.46 3.79
C LYS A 132 12.28 5.87 4.35
N ASP A 133 11.40 4.89 4.53
CA ASP A 133 10.03 5.11 4.99
C ASP A 133 9.96 5.42 6.49
N PHE A 134 9.43 6.57 6.88
CA PHE A 134 9.38 6.99 8.28
C PHE A 134 8.47 6.10 9.15
N LEU A 135 7.39 5.52 8.61
CA LEU A 135 6.55 4.60 9.36
C LEU A 135 7.31 3.32 9.70
N THR A 136 8.09 2.82 8.76
CA THR A 136 8.98 1.69 8.99
C THR A 136 10.09 2.04 9.98
N LEU A 137 10.68 3.23 9.88
CA LEU A 137 11.67 3.69 10.86
C LEU A 137 11.09 3.81 12.28
N LEU A 138 9.85 4.29 12.43
CA LEU A 138 9.15 4.30 13.72
C LEU A 138 8.94 2.88 14.25
N ALA A 139 8.45 1.96 13.41
CA ALA A 139 8.27 0.56 13.80
C ALA A 139 9.58 -0.10 14.22
N LEU A 140 10.67 0.12 13.47
CA LEU A 140 12.01 -0.36 13.84
C LEU A 140 12.53 0.28 15.13
N ALA A 141 12.12 1.50 15.44
CA ALA A 141 12.42 2.15 16.71
C ALA A 141 11.57 1.63 17.90
N GLY A 142 10.60 0.75 17.66
CA GLY A 142 9.62 0.32 18.65
C GLY A 142 8.70 1.46 19.08
N ARG A 143 8.39 2.38 18.14
CA ARG A 143 7.47 3.52 18.36
C ARG A 143 6.20 3.30 17.56
N ASP A 144 5.05 3.48 18.21
CA ASP A 144 3.77 3.36 17.54
C ASP A 144 3.48 4.61 16.70
N ALA A 145 3.29 4.43 15.40
CA ALA A 145 2.87 5.50 14.49
C ALA A 145 1.46 6.06 14.84
N GLY A 146 0.66 5.35 15.62
CA GLY A 146 -0.65 5.77 16.12
C GLY A 146 -0.61 6.76 17.27
N THR A 147 0.55 7.03 17.82
CA THR A 147 0.73 8.09 18.83
C THR A 147 0.95 9.45 18.17
N ILE A 148 0.83 10.51 18.97
CA ILE A 148 1.06 11.88 18.50
C ILE A 148 2.56 12.08 18.29
N HIS A 149 2.93 12.47 17.09
CA HIS A 149 4.28 12.85 16.72
C HIS A 149 4.30 14.29 16.22
N SER A 150 5.28 15.08 16.64
CA SER A 150 5.48 16.43 16.11
C SER A 150 6.17 16.40 14.74
N GLU A 151 5.97 17.45 13.93
CA GLU A 151 6.70 17.64 12.65
C GLU A 151 8.22 17.54 12.85
N GLY A 152 8.75 18.18 13.91
CA GLY A 152 10.17 18.16 14.22
C GLY A 152 10.69 16.75 14.51
N GLU A 153 9.97 15.97 15.30
CA GLU A 153 10.35 14.59 15.64
C GLU A 153 10.46 13.68 14.39
N ILE A 154 9.50 13.79 13.47
CA ILE A 154 9.53 12.99 12.24
C ILE A 154 10.62 13.48 11.29
N ILE A 155 10.80 14.80 11.15
CA ILE A 155 11.90 15.35 10.34
C ILE A 155 13.26 14.91 10.90
N ASP A 156 13.46 14.96 12.21
CA ASP A 156 14.69 14.52 12.86
C ASP A 156 14.96 13.03 12.65
N LEU A 157 13.94 12.18 12.74
CA LEU A 157 14.05 10.74 12.46
C LEU A 157 14.52 10.50 11.03
N ILE A 158 13.94 11.21 10.06
CA ILE A 158 14.31 11.10 8.64
C ILE A 158 15.71 11.66 8.41
N ALA A 159 16.05 12.79 9.01
CA ALA A 159 17.34 13.46 8.83
C ALA A 159 18.53 12.71 9.44
N ARG A 160 18.32 11.85 10.44
CA ARG A 160 19.38 11.00 11.02
C ARG A 160 19.80 9.83 10.13
N GLN A 161 19.09 9.54 9.04
CA GLN A 161 19.43 8.43 8.15
C GLN A 161 20.74 8.72 7.41
N LYS A 162 21.68 7.77 7.47
CA LYS A 162 23.03 7.92 6.90
C LYS A 162 23.10 7.58 5.42
N SER A 163 22.14 6.83 4.92
CA SER A 163 22.09 6.35 3.52
C SER A 163 20.66 6.36 2.99
N LEU A 164 20.55 6.33 1.66
CA LEU A 164 19.30 6.06 0.95
C LEU A 164 19.09 4.55 0.78
N ASN A 165 17.88 4.13 0.43
CA ASN A 165 17.59 2.75 0.04
C ASN A 165 18.26 2.38 -1.31
N ASN A 166 18.34 3.35 -2.22
CA ASN A 166 18.89 3.25 -3.58
C ASN A 166 19.22 4.65 -4.10
N VAL A 167 20.01 4.73 -5.16
CA VAL A 167 20.27 6.01 -5.85
C VAL A 167 18.94 6.55 -6.43
N PRO A 168 18.66 7.86 -6.27
CA PRO A 168 17.43 8.45 -6.78
C PRO A 168 17.19 8.17 -8.27
N GLY A 169 16.01 7.66 -8.59
CA GLY A 169 15.61 7.27 -9.94
C GLY A 169 15.97 5.85 -10.37
N GLU A 170 16.73 5.08 -9.61
CA GLU A 170 17.09 3.70 -9.98
C GLU A 170 16.01 2.67 -9.68
N GLU A 171 15.35 2.79 -8.54
CA GLU A 171 14.29 1.86 -8.12
C GLU A 171 13.01 2.61 -7.74
N TRP A 172 11.90 1.93 -7.90
CA TRP A 172 10.63 2.32 -7.30
C TRP A 172 10.48 1.63 -5.94
N ILE A 173 10.46 2.43 -4.88
CA ILE A 173 10.24 1.94 -3.51
C ILE A 173 9.22 2.85 -2.84
N TYR A 174 8.05 2.31 -2.55
CA TYR A 174 6.99 3.06 -1.88
C TYR A 174 7.48 3.57 -0.52
N SER A 175 7.41 4.88 -0.30
CA SER A 175 7.84 5.51 0.95
C SER A 175 6.89 6.63 1.36
N ASN A 176 6.35 6.54 2.57
CA ASN A 176 5.49 7.58 3.14
C ASN A 176 6.27 8.86 3.43
N THR A 177 7.57 8.76 3.68
CA THR A 177 8.48 9.92 3.81
C THR A 177 8.35 10.87 2.64
N ASN A 178 8.26 10.35 1.41
CA ASN A 178 8.12 11.18 0.24
C ASN A 178 6.92 12.14 0.35
N TYR A 179 5.75 11.59 0.61
CA TYR A 179 4.51 12.36 0.62
C TYR A 179 4.35 13.22 1.88
N TYR A 180 4.90 12.78 3.01
CA TYR A 180 5.01 13.63 4.18
C TYR A 180 5.85 14.88 3.90
N LEU A 181 7.08 14.69 3.38
CA LEU A 181 7.97 15.80 3.07
C LEU A 181 7.47 16.68 1.92
N LEU A 182 6.69 16.15 0.98
CA LEU A 182 5.98 16.95 -0.02
C LEU A 182 4.97 17.89 0.64
N GLY A 183 4.24 17.45 1.65
CA GLY A 183 3.38 18.32 2.47
C GLY A 183 4.17 19.41 3.19
N VAL A 184 5.32 19.07 3.77
CA VAL A 184 6.24 20.03 4.39
C VAL A 184 6.77 21.03 3.35
N ALA A 185 7.12 20.57 2.14
CA ALA A 185 7.59 21.44 1.06
C ALA A 185 6.51 22.44 0.63
N VAL A 186 5.26 22.02 0.50
CA VAL A 186 4.13 22.94 0.24
C VAL A 186 4.04 23.99 1.34
N LYS A 187 4.06 23.58 2.62
CA LYS A 187 3.99 24.48 3.77
C LYS A 187 5.12 25.52 3.73
N ARG A 188 6.36 25.08 3.52
CA ARG A 188 7.55 25.98 3.55
C ARG A 188 7.65 26.86 2.31
N ALA A 189 7.13 26.42 1.15
CA ALA A 189 7.12 27.22 -0.06
C ALA A 189 6.01 28.27 -0.07
N THR A 190 4.83 27.97 0.46
CA THR A 190 3.64 28.80 0.37
C THR A 190 3.33 29.60 1.65
N GLY A 191 3.92 29.21 2.79
CA GLY A 191 3.59 29.74 4.11
C GLY A 191 2.26 29.21 4.69
N LYS A 192 1.56 28.29 4.00
CA LYS A 192 0.29 27.66 4.41
C LYS A 192 0.50 26.20 4.71
N THR A 193 -0.17 25.66 5.74
CA THR A 193 -0.18 24.21 5.96
C THR A 193 -0.74 23.48 4.74
N LEU A 194 -0.44 22.18 4.60
CA LEU A 194 -1.03 21.37 3.53
C LEU A 194 -2.57 21.40 3.59
N SER A 195 -3.13 21.38 4.81
CA SER A 195 -4.58 21.45 5.06
C SER A 195 -5.18 22.77 4.54
N GLU A 196 -4.55 23.90 4.87
CA GLU A 196 -4.98 25.24 4.41
C GLU A 196 -4.86 25.35 2.89
N PHE A 197 -3.70 24.96 2.32
CA PHE A 197 -3.47 25.07 0.88
C PHE A 197 -4.44 24.21 0.08
N ALA A 198 -4.63 22.94 0.48
CA ALA A 198 -5.56 22.03 -0.18
C ALA A 198 -7.03 22.51 -0.05
N THR A 199 -7.39 23.04 1.12
CA THR A 199 -8.73 23.60 1.34
C THR A 199 -9.03 24.76 0.38
N GLU A 200 -8.09 25.69 0.21
CA GLU A 200 -8.27 26.84 -0.66
C GLU A 200 -8.23 26.49 -2.15
N ASN A 201 -7.36 25.58 -2.54
CA ASN A 201 -7.06 25.33 -3.95
C ASN A 201 -7.74 24.09 -4.52
N ILE A 202 -8.27 23.19 -3.68
CA ILE A 202 -8.90 21.93 -4.11
C ILE A 202 -10.30 21.79 -3.52
N PHE A 203 -10.44 21.71 -2.19
CA PHE A 203 -11.70 21.30 -1.57
C PHE A 203 -12.81 22.36 -1.73
N LYS A 204 -12.49 23.60 -1.45
CA LYS A 204 -13.42 24.73 -1.58
C LYS A 204 -13.88 24.95 -3.02
N PRO A 205 -12.98 25.03 -4.03
CA PRO A 205 -13.35 25.18 -5.43
C PRO A 205 -14.22 24.03 -5.97
N LEU A 206 -14.03 22.81 -5.48
CA LEU A 206 -14.84 21.65 -5.89
C LEU A 206 -16.11 21.46 -5.05
N GLY A 207 -16.27 22.20 -3.95
CA GLY A 207 -17.41 22.04 -3.03
C GLY A 207 -17.31 20.82 -2.11
N MET A 208 -16.12 20.27 -1.88
CA MET A 208 -15.86 19.12 -1.01
C MET A 208 -15.86 19.56 0.47
N THR A 209 -17.05 19.76 1.02
CA THR A 209 -17.24 20.40 2.34
C THR A 209 -16.95 19.48 3.53
N HIS A 210 -16.90 18.17 3.32
CA HIS A 210 -16.60 17.16 4.32
C HIS A 210 -15.18 16.58 4.17
N THR A 211 -14.34 17.23 3.35
CA THR A 211 -12.98 16.79 3.06
C THR A 211 -11.96 17.79 3.62
N ARG A 212 -10.97 17.26 4.35
CA ARG A 212 -9.84 18.03 4.84
C ARG A 212 -8.64 17.14 5.20
N PHE A 213 -7.44 17.67 5.15
CA PHE A 213 -6.33 17.09 5.88
C PHE A 213 -6.52 17.35 7.39
N TYR A 214 -6.43 16.28 8.18
CA TYR A 214 -6.66 16.30 9.62
C TYR A 214 -5.31 16.41 10.32
N ASP A 215 -4.81 17.64 10.38
CA ASP A 215 -3.48 18.02 10.89
C ASP A 215 -3.50 18.52 12.35
N ASP A 216 -4.63 18.35 13.02
CA ASP A 216 -4.83 18.65 14.44
C ASP A 216 -5.85 17.66 15.02
N HIS A 217 -5.38 16.70 15.82
CA HIS A 217 -6.20 15.65 16.44
C HIS A 217 -7.24 16.18 17.44
N THR A 218 -7.14 17.44 17.85
CA THR A 218 -8.09 18.07 18.78
C THR A 218 -9.36 18.59 18.07
N LEU A 219 -9.34 18.66 16.73
CA LEU A 219 -10.47 19.17 15.96
C LEU A 219 -11.63 18.17 15.96
N VAL A 220 -12.83 18.69 16.21
CA VAL A 220 -14.06 17.91 16.08
C VAL A 220 -14.45 17.80 14.60
N LEU A 221 -14.60 16.58 14.12
CA LEU A 221 -15.07 16.28 12.76
C LEU A 221 -16.46 15.64 12.82
N PRO A 222 -17.53 16.40 12.52
CA PRO A 222 -18.87 15.84 12.47
C PRO A 222 -18.95 14.68 11.46
N GLY A 223 -19.60 13.58 11.87
CA GLY A 223 -19.76 12.40 11.01
C GLY A 223 -18.52 11.49 10.93
N ARG A 224 -17.43 11.77 11.66
CA ARG A 224 -16.27 10.90 11.72
C ARG A 224 -16.66 9.52 12.29
N VAL A 225 -16.30 8.46 11.58
CA VAL A 225 -16.53 7.09 12.02
C VAL A 225 -15.38 6.59 12.90
N ALA A 226 -15.66 5.65 13.80
CA ALA A 226 -14.65 4.94 14.54
C ALA A 226 -14.01 3.84 13.68
N ALA A 227 -12.75 3.50 13.95
CA ALA A 227 -12.05 2.41 13.32
C ALA A 227 -12.08 1.16 14.21
N TYR A 228 -12.09 -0.02 13.58
CA TYR A 228 -12.18 -1.29 14.30
C TYR A 228 -11.20 -2.32 13.78
N ASP A 229 -10.71 -3.14 14.70
CA ASP A 229 -10.07 -4.41 14.42
C ASP A 229 -10.94 -5.57 14.91
N LEU A 230 -10.56 -6.81 14.59
CA LEU A 230 -11.20 -8.01 15.12
C LEU A 230 -10.27 -8.69 16.13
N GLY A 231 -10.75 -8.78 17.34
CA GLY A 231 -10.14 -9.59 18.39
C GLY A 231 -10.43 -11.08 18.22
N LYS A 232 -10.17 -11.83 19.27
CA LYS A 232 -10.48 -13.26 19.33
C LYS A 232 -11.97 -13.49 19.05
N GLU A 233 -12.27 -14.56 18.32
CA GLU A 233 -13.64 -14.96 17.96
C GLU A 233 -14.43 -13.90 17.16
N GLY A 234 -13.72 -12.93 16.52
CA GLY A 234 -14.35 -11.90 15.71
C GLY A 234 -15.00 -10.76 16.50
N THR A 235 -14.70 -10.64 17.81
CA THR A 235 -15.18 -9.51 18.61
C THR A 235 -14.61 -8.20 18.11
N PRO A 236 -15.42 -7.17 17.78
CA PRO A 236 -14.90 -5.88 17.38
C PRO A 236 -14.11 -5.21 18.50
N LEU A 237 -12.90 -4.75 18.18
CA LEU A 237 -12.04 -3.95 19.04
C LEU A 237 -11.92 -2.56 18.45
N VAL A 238 -12.21 -1.54 19.22
CA VAL A 238 -12.07 -0.14 18.76
C VAL A 238 -10.60 0.23 18.68
N ASP A 239 -10.24 0.86 17.58
CA ASP A 239 -8.91 1.43 17.40
C ASP A 239 -8.95 2.92 17.80
N TRP A 240 -8.34 3.22 18.93
CA TRP A 240 -8.25 4.58 19.50
C TRP A 240 -7.05 5.38 19.01
N SER A 241 -6.38 4.94 17.96
CA SER A 241 -5.22 5.65 17.44
C SER A 241 -5.56 7.10 17.07
N THR A 242 -4.86 8.03 17.70
CA THR A 242 -5.16 9.48 17.63
C THR A 242 -4.05 10.28 16.93
N GLY A 243 -2.93 9.65 16.59
CA GLY A 243 -1.71 10.29 16.10
C GLY A 243 -1.74 10.75 14.64
N TYR A 244 -2.83 11.35 14.18
CA TYR A 244 -2.99 11.68 12.77
C TYR A 244 -2.51 13.09 12.36
N ASP A 245 -1.77 13.80 13.20
CA ASP A 245 -1.28 15.15 12.90
C ASP A 245 -0.25 15.15 11.76
N ILE A 246 0.29 13.97 11.41
CA ILE A 246 1.25 13.78 10.31
C ILE A 246 0.48 13.59 9.00
N VAL A 247 0.32 14.67 8.25
CA VAL A 247 -0.43 14.68 6.99
C VAL A 247 0.47 14.67 5.75
N GLY A 248 -0.09 14.30 4.60
CA GLY A 248 0.58 14.25 3.31
C GLY A 248 0.69 12.83 2.77
N ALA A 249 1.29 11.92 3.51
CA ALA A 249 1.30 10.49 3.17
C ALA A 249 -0.07 9.82 3.43
N GLY A 250 -0.81 10.36 4.38
CA GLY A 250 -2.15 10.06 4.82
C GLY A 250 -2.80 11.33 5.36
N GLY A 251 -3.73 11.17 6.31
CA GLY A 251 -4.31 12.28 7.05
C GLY A 251 -5.52 12.94 6.41
N LEU A 252 -5.92 12.56 5.20
CA LEU A 252 -7.16 13.07 4.61
C LEU A 252 -8.37 12.39 5.24
N MET A 253 -9.34 13.18 5.64
CA MET A 253 -10.69 12.76 6.01
C MET A 253 -11.64 13.09 4.87
N SER A 254 -12.53 12.18 4.47
CA SER A 254 -13.48 12.42 3.38
C SER A 254 -14.68 11.47 3.42
N THR A 255 -15.60 11.66 2.47
CA THR A 255 -16.85 10.90 2.32
C THR A 255 -16.98 10.35 0.90
N VAL A 256 -17.88 9.39 0.70
CA VAL A 256 -18.25 8.92 -0.65
C VAL A 256 -18.80 10.06 -1.50
N ASP A 257 -19.63 10.93 -0.91
CA ASP A 257 -20.27 12.04 -1.63
C ASP A 257 -19.23 13.08 -2.12
N ASP A 258 -18.20 13.39 -1.30
CA ASP A 258 -17.12 14.30 -1.72
C ASP A 258 -16.19 13.67 -2.77
N MET A 259 -15.99 12.34 -2.74
CA MET A 259 -15.22 11.65 -3.76
C MET A 259 -15.87 11.71 -5.15
N LEU A 260 -17.20 11.86 -5.26
CA LEU A 260 -17.87 12.18 -6.53
C LEU A 260 -17.37 13.50 -7.11
N LEU A 261 -17.21 14.53 -6.26
CA LEU A 261 -16.78 15.87 -6.71
C LEU A 261 -15.32 15.82 -7.20
N TRP A 262 -14.48 15.06 -6.51
CA TRP A 262 -13.12 14.79 -6.95
C TRP A 262 -13.07 14.00 -8.26
N ASP A 263 -13.91 12.98 -8.41
CA ASP A 263 -14.01 12.17 -9.64
C ASP A 263 -14.41 13.04 -10.85
N ARG A 264 -15.39 13.91 -10.69
CA ARG A 264 -15.81 14.86 -11.73
C ARG A 264 -14.66 15.73 -12.23
N ASN A 265 -13.73 16.13 -11.35
CA ASN A 265 -12.57 16.94 -11.73
C ASN A 265 -11.64 16.22 -12.72
N PHE A 266 -11.55 14.88 -12.70
CA PHE A 266 -10.76 14.14 -13.67
C PHE A 266 -11.26 14.27 -15.11
N TYR A 267 -12.51 14.64 -15.31
CA TYR A 267 -13.12 14.86 -16.62
C TYR A 267 -13.32 16.35 -16.95
N ALA A 268 -13.64 17.15 -15.95
CA ALA A 268 -13.91 18.58 -16.12
C ALA A 268 -12.64 19.44 -16.05
N ASN A 269 -11.59 18.94 -15.37
CA ASN A 269 -10.29 19.60 -15.18
C ASN A 269 -10.43 21.06 -14.71
N GLN A 270 -11.23 21.27 -13.66
CA GLN A 270 -11.64 22.60 -13.17
C GLN A 270 -10.54 23.31 -12.37
N LEU A 271 -9.58 22.54 -11.84
CA LEU A 271 -8.52 23.06 -10.97
C LEU A 271 -7.28 23.44 -11.77
N GLY A 272 -6.57 24.47 -11.29
CA GLY A 272 -5.30 24.90 -11.84
C GLY A 272 -5.42 25.51 -13.24
N LYS A 273 -4.33 25.39 -14.02
CA LYS A 273 -4.22 25.91 -15.39
C LYS A 273 -4.57 24.88 -16.47
N GLY A 274 -5.29 23.81 -16.10
CA GLY A 274 -5.73 22.77 -17.03
C GLY A 274 -4.73 21.63 -17.25
N THR A 275 -3.59 21.60 -16.55
CA THR A 275 -2.58 20.53 -16.65
C THR A 275 -2.64 19.51 -15.53
N LEU A 276 -3.33 19.84 -14.42
CA LEU A 276 -3.34 19.05 -13.18
C LEU A 276 -3.66 17.57 -13.40
N VAL A 277 -4.77 17.28 -14.08
CA VAL A 277 -5.22 15.88 -14.28
C VAL A 277 -4.24 15.08 -15.12
N LYS A 278 -3.62 15.70 -16.13
CA LYS A 278 -2.57 15.09 -16.94
C LYS A 278 -1.34 14.79 -16.11
N GLU A 279 -0.87 15.75 -15.30
CA GLU A 279 0.28 15.56 -14.41
C GLU A 279 0.02 14.44 -13.40
N LEU A 280 -1.15 14.43 -12.75
CA LEU A 280 -1.52 13.40 -11.78
C LEU A 280 -1.46 11.97 -12.35
N GLN A 281 -1.73 11.80 -13.65
CA GLN A 281 -1.73 10.50 -14.33
C GLN A 281 -0.43 10.22 -15.09
N THR A 282 0.56 11.12 -15.05
CA THR A 282 1.85 10.91 -15.70
C THR A 282 2.66 9.90 -14.90
N ARG A 283 2.95 8.75 -15.51
CA ARG A 283 3.72 7.66 -14.90
C ARG A 283 5.20 8.04 -14.76
N GLY A 284 5.81 7.58 -13.68
CA GLY A 284 7.24 7.76 -13.45
C GLY A 284 8.10 6.96 -14.45
N VAL A 285 9.32 7.44 -14.65
CA VAL A 285 10.33 6.79 -15.49
C VAL A 285 11.62 6.68 -14.69
N LEU A 286 12.19 5.48 -14.62
CA LEU A 286 13.46 5.22 -13.97
C LEU A 286 14.65 5.70 -14.81
N ASN A 287 15.83 5.79 -14.21
CA ASN A 287 17.06 6.22 -14.88
C ASN A 287 17.45 5.34 -16.09
N ASN A 288 17.02 4.08 -16.10
CA ASN A 288 17.22 3.14 -17.22
C ASN A 288 16.19 3.31 -18.36
N GLY A 289 15.30 4.30 -18.27
CA GLY A 289 14.24 4.57 -19.25
C GLY A 289 12.97 3.74 -19.06
N LYS A 290 12.91 2.85 -18.09
CA LYS A 290 11.74 2.01 -17.83
C LYS A 290 10.63 2.80 -17.15
N GLN A 291 9.43 2.73 -17.70
CA GLN A 291 8.24 3.35 -17.12
C GLN A 291 7.65 2.45 -16.02
N ILE A 292 7.39 3.03 -14.85
CA ILE A 292 6.74 2.35 -13.72
C ILE A 292 5.21 2.53 -13.78
N SER A 293 4.46 1.73 -13.02
CA SER A 293 2.99 1.85 -12.94
C SER A 293 2.53 3.03 -12.08
N TYR A 294 3.37 3.56 -11.19
CA TYR A 294 3.00 4.62 -10.28
C TYR A 294 3.13 6.01 -10.93
N ALA A 295 2.08 6.79 -10.80
CA ALA A 295 2.00 8.19 -11.20
C ALA A 295 2.10 9.12 -9.96
N LEU A 296 1.45 10.27 -9.95
CA LEU A 296 1.49 11.20 -8.83
C LEU A 296 0.37 10.88 -7.83
N GLY A 297 0.65 10.00 -6.88
CA GLY A 297 -0.34 9.54 -5.89
C GLY A 297 -1.43 8.63 -6.47
N LEU A 298 -1.18 8.06 -7.62
CA LEU A 298 -2.10 7.18 -8.35
C LEU A 298 -1.34 6.00 -8.95
N GLU A 299 -1.98 4.85 -9.00
CA GLU A 299 -1.53 3.66 -9.73
C GLU A 299 -2.26 3.58 -11.07
N ILE A 300 -1.50 3.46 -12.15
CA ILE A 300 -2.01 3.27 -13.51
C ILE A 300 -1.80 1.81 -13.88
N SER A 301 -2.89 1.08 -14.04
CA SER A 301 -2.88 -0.37 -14.18
C SER A 301 -3.97 -0.81 -15.16
N GLU A 302 -4.25 -2.10 -15.18
CA GLU A 302 -5.32 -2.72 -15.97
C GLU A 302 -6.09 -3.71 -15.12
N TYR A 303 -7.38 -3.78 -15.30
CA TYR A 303 -8.23 -4.81 -14.71
C TYR A 303 -9.08 -5.47 -15.80
N ARG A 304 -8.83 -6.76 -16.06
CA ARG A 304 -9.56 -7.57 -17.04
C ARG A 304 -9.71 -6.88 -18.39
N GLY A 305 -8.60 -6.34 -18.93
CA GLY A 305 -8.53 -5.69 -20.23
C GLY A 305 -8.94 -4.21 -20.26
N LEU A 306 -9.37 -3.64 -19.14
CA LEU A 306 -9.73 -2.23 -19.06
C LEU A 306 -8.66 -1.42 -18.29
N PRO A 307 -8.19 -0.29 -18.84
CA PRO A 307 -7.29 0.61 -18.12
C PRO A 307 -7.92 1.14 -16.83
N THR A 308 -7.11 1.19 -15.77
CA THR A 308 -7.55 1.68 -14.46
C THR A 308 -6.63 2.76 -13.91
N VAL A 309 -7.22 3.69 -13.16
CA VAL A 309 -6.54 4.68 -12.32
C VAL A 309 -7.05 4.50 -10.90
N SER A 310 -6.17 4.13 -9.98
CA SER A 310 -6.60 3.74 -8.63
C SER A 310 -5.62 4.18 -7.55
N HIS A 311 -6.07 4.19 -6.34
CA HIS A 311 -5.25 4.09 -5.13
C HIS A 311 -6.07 3.48 -4.00
N ASN A 312 -5.43 2.69 -3.18
CA ASN A 312 -5.98 2.17 -1.93
C ASN A 312 -5.36 2.85 -0.72
N GLY A 313 -6.02 2.75 0.41
CA GLY A 313 -5.55 3.29 1.67
C GLY A 313 -5.76 2.32 2.81
N ALA A 314 -4.79 2.29 3.71
CA ALA A 314 -4.86 1.52 4.94
C ALA A 314 -4.14 2.29 6.04
N LEU A 315 -4.77 2.44 7.17
CA LEU A 315 -4.14 2.79 8.44
C LEU A 315 -5.07 2.32 9.56
N TYR A 316 -4.52 1.60 10.52
CA TYR A 316 -5.29 1.01 11.62
C TYR A 316 -6.52 0.25 11.11
N GLY A 317 -7.69 0.48 11.68
CA GLY A 317 -8.94 -0.14 11.26
C GLY A 317 -9.53 0.39 9.95
N TYR A 318 -8.98 1.46 9.36
CA TYR A 318 -9.52 1.99 8.09
C TYR A 318 -8.93 1.29 6.88
N ARG A 319 -9.79 0.95 5.91
CA ARG A 319 -9.42 0.43 4.58
C ARG A 319 -10.24 1.17 3.53
N THR A 320 -9.57 1.71 2.52
CA THR A 320 -10.21 2.51 1.48
C THR A 320 -9.72 2.12 0.10
N ALA A 321 -10.55 2.27 -0.91
CA ALA A 321 -10.18 2.11 -2.30
C ALA A 321 -10.97 3.06 -3.19
N ILE A 322 -10.28 3.65 -4.16
CA ILE A 322 -10.88 4.33 -5.30
C ILE A 322 -10.37 3.63 -6.55
N LEU A 323 -11.28 3.06 -7.33
CA LEU A 323 -10.99 2.34 -8.56
C LEU A 323 -11.75 3.00 -9.70
N ARG A 324 -11.02 3.69 -10.59
CA ARG A 324 -11.57 4.42 -11.74
C ARG A 324 -11.24 3.68 -13.03
N PHE A 325 -12.23 3.58 -13.91
CA PHE A 325 -12.12 3.14 -15.30
C PHE A 325 -12.38 4.36 -16.20
N PRO A 326 -11.33 5.07 -16.62
CA PRO A 326 -11.48 6.38 -17.27
C PRO A 326 -12.28 6.33 -18.57
N GLU A 327 -12.04 5.34 -19.42
CA GLU A 327 -12.72 5.18 -20.71
C GLU A 327 -14.21 4.86 -20.56
N GLN A 328 -14.57 4.12 -19.49
CA GLN A 328 -15.94 3.78 -19.17
C GLN A 328 -16.64 4.87 -18.34
N ARG A 329 -15.92 5.94 -17.95
CA ARG A 329 -16.39 6.99 -17.05
C ARG A 329 -17.04 6.42 -15.79
N PHE A 330 -16.42 5.36 -15.27
CA PHE A 330 -16.93 4.56 -14.16
C PHE A 330 -15.92 4.55 -13.00
N THR A 331 -16.41 4.79 -11.78
CA THR A 331 -15.58 4.79 -10.58
C THR A 331 -16.31 4.12 -9.43
N VAL A 332 -15.58 3.28 -8.69
CA VAL A 332 -16.01 2.70 -7.42
C VAL A 332 -15.25 3.36 -6.29
N VAL A 333 -15.98 3.83 -5.29
CA VAL A 333 -15.46 4.31 -4.00
C VAL A 333 -15.89 3.32 -2.92
N CYS A 334 -14.95 2.72 -2.22
CA CYS A 334 -15.20 1.76 -1.14
C CYS A 334 -14.42 2.18 0.10
N LEU A 335 -15.13 2.60 1.16
CA LEU A 335 -14.55 3.11 2.41
C LEU A 335 -15.04 2.24 3.57
N CYS A 336 -14.12 1.52 4.23
CA CYS A 336 -14.45 0.62 5.32
C CYS A 336 -13.74 1.02 6.62
N ASN A 337 -14.37 0.78 7.75
CA ASN A 337 -13.82 1.02 9.09
C ASN A 337 -13.46 -0.28 9.82
N LEU A 338 -13.06 -1.31 9.08
CA LEU A 338 -12.63 -2.61 9.58
C LEU A 338 -11.27 -2.99 8.97
N SER A 339 -10.28 -3.30 9.81
CA SER A 339 -8.89 -3.61 9.42
C SER A 339 -8.77 -4.79 8.45
N SER A 340 -9.63 -5.80 8.55
CA SER A 340 -9.64 -6.99 7.71
C SER A 340 -10.40 -6.83 6.38
N ALA A 341 -10.99 -5.65 6.10
CA ALA A 341 -11.75 -5.43 4.87
C ALA A 341 -10.83 -5.34 3.64
N ASN A 342 -11.10 -6.17 2.63
CA ASN A 342 -10.41 -6.13 1.35
C ASN A 342 -11.12 -5.18 0.38
N THR A 343 -10.93 -3.88 0.53
CA THR A 343 -11.61 -2.86 -0.27
C THR A 343 -11.28 -2.92 -1.76
N ASN A 344 -10.04 -3.30 -2.14
CA ASN A 344 -9.67 -3.52 -3.54
C ASN A 344 -10.47 -4.67 -4.16
N GLY A 345 -10.56 -5.79 -3.47
CA GLY A 345 -11.36 -6.94 -3.91
C GLY A 345 -12.85 -6.59 -4.00
N LEU A 346 -13.38 -5.84 -3.03
CA LEU A 346 -14.77 -5.38 -3.04
C LEU A 346 -15.04 -4.43 -4.22
N ALA A 347 -14.16 -3.45 -4.47
CA ALA A 347 -14.29 -2.52 -5.59
C ALA A 347 -14.27 -3.23 -6.95
N ARG A 348 -13.39 -4.22 -7.12
CA ARG A 348 -13.33 -5.06 -8.34
C ARG A 348 -14.61 -5.87 -8.55
N LYS A 349 -15.15 -6.49 -7.50
CA LYS A 349 -16.44 -7.22 -7.57
C LYS A 349 -17.59 -6.31 -7.98
N ILE A 350 -17.62 -5.05 -7.53
CA ILE A 350 -18.61 -4.07 -7.97
C ILE A 350 -18.40 -3.73 -9.46
N ALA A 351 -17.15 -3.54 -9.90
CA ALA A 351 -16.85 -3.31 -11.30
C ALA A 351 -17.29 -4.50 -12.18
N ASP A 352 -17.12 -5.75 -11.71
CA ASP A 352 -17.58 -6.95 -12.40
C ASP A 352 -19.12 -6.93 -12.62
N VAL A 353 -19.89 -6.41 -11.66
CA VAL A 353 -21.35 -6.27 -11.78
C VAL A 353 -21.74 -5.24 -12.85
N TYR A 354 -21.08 -4.09 -12.88
CA TYR A 354 -21.48 -2.99 -13.77
C TYR A 354 -20.87 -3.09 -15.17
N LEU A 355 -19.63 -3.58 -15.26
CA LEU A 355 -18.82 -3.60 -16.49
C LEU A 355 -18.73 -5.02 -17.10
N GLU A 356 -19.54 -5.98 -16.66
CA GLU A 356 -19.54 -7.38 -17.09
C GLU A 356 -19.35 -7.58 -18.60
N ARG A 357 -20.01 -6.74 -19.41
CA ARG A 357 -19.97 -6.85 -20.89
C ARG A 357 -18.70 -6.25 -21.50
N SER A 358 -17.99 -5.42 -20.77
CA SER A 358 -16.78 -4.70 -21.24
C SER A 358 -15.50 -5.36 -20.74
N LEU A 359 -15.59 -6.12 -19.65
CA LEU A 359 -14.47 -6.83 -19.06
C LEU A 359 -14.18 -8.12 -19.84
N LEU A 360 -12.91 -8.40 -20.06
CA LEU A 360 -12.48 -9.72 -20.55
C LEU A 360 -12.99 -10.80 -19.56
N ALA A 361 -13.38 -11.94 -20.09
CA ALA A 361 -13.73 -13.07 -19.27
C ALA A 361 -12.63 -13.26 -18.22
N GLU A 362 -13.02 -13.41 -16.96
CA GLU A 362 -12.06 -13.85 -15.96
C GLU A 362 -11.45 -15.13 -16.52
N ALA A 363 -10.12 -15.14 -16.68
CA ALA A 363 -9.45 -16.40 -16.95
C ALA A 363 -9.98 -17.32 -15.86
N SER A 364 -10.85 -18.29 -16.23
CA SER A 364 -11.37 -19.26 -15.29
C SER A 364 -10.26 -19.55 -14.33
N PRO A 365 -10.51 -19.69 -13.01
CA PRO A 365 -9.64 -20.47 -12.21
C PRO A 365 -9.77 -21.89 -12.79
N GLU A 366 -9.29 -22.06 -14.02
CA GLU A 366 -8.82 -23.37 -14.40
C GLU A 366 -7.94 -23.68 -13.22
N GLN A 367 -8.54 -24.49 -12.33
CA GLN A 367 -7.77 -25.45 -11.66
C GLN A 367 -6.57 -25.61 -12.55
N THR A 368 -5.46 -24.96 -12.16
CA THR A 368 -4.22 -25.38 -12.76
C THR A 368 -4.13 -26.78 -12.23
N PRO A 369 -4.61 -27.73 -13.01
CA PRO A 369 -4.40 -29.08 -12.65
C PRO A 369 -2.90 -29.17 -12.46
N ASN A 370 -2.47 -30.12 -11.74
CA ASN A 370 -1.37 -30.96 -12.17
C ASN A 370 -1.61 -31.30 -13.65
N ALA A 371 -1.49 -30.32 -14.55
CA ALA A 371 -1.58 -30.50 -15.97
C ALA A 371 -0.47 -31.47 -16.26
N SER A 372 -0.86 -32.65 -16.67
CA SER A 372 0.04 -33.70 -17.12
C SER A 372 1.04 -33.05 -18.06
N GLY A 373 2.29 -32.81 -17.58
CA GLY A 373 3.33 -32.13 -18.34
C GLY A 373 4.03 -30.96 -17.65
N PHE A 374 3.52 -30.38 -16.54
CA PHE A 374 4.28 -29.39 -15.78
C PHE A 374 5.17 -30.08 -14.71
N PRO A 375 6.37 -29.54 -14.45
CA PRO A 375 7.20 -30.01 -13.34
C PRO A 375 6.45 -29.93 -12.01
N ASP A 376 6.75 -30.83 -11.07
CA ASP A 376 6.16 -30.78 -9.72
C ASP A 376 6.45 -29.42 -9.06
N ALA A 377 5.44 -28.79 -8.49
CA ALA A 377 5.59 -27.50 -7.81
C ALA A 377 6.55 -27.57 -6.60
N SER A 378 6.73 -28.75 -6.01
CA SER A 378 7.65 -28.97 -4.89
C SER A 378 9.11 -28.65 -5.22
N GLN A 379 9.52 -28.75 -6.49
CA GLN A 379 10.89 -28.40 -6.90
C GLN A 379 11.22 -26.91 -6.69
N PHE A 380 10.21 -26.04 -6.66
CA PHE A 380 10.37 -24.60 -6.46
C PHE A 380 10.32 -24.21 -4.98
N ALA A 381 9.91 -25.12 -4.09
CA ALA A 381 9.90 -24.88 -2.65
C ALA A 381 11.32 -24.68 -2.12
N GLY A 382 11.48 -23.80 -1.15
CA GLY A 382 12.77 -23.46 -0.53
C GLY A 382 12.83 -21.99 -0.13
N THR A 383 13.94 -21.64 0.51
CA THR A 383 14.25 -20.26 0.89
C THR A 383 15.15 -19.63 -0.17
N TYR A 384 14.81 -18.42 -0.57
CA TYR A 384 15.55 -17.65 -1.58
C TYR A 384 15.98 -16.33 -0.97
N LEU A 385 17.25 -15.97 -1.13
CA LEU A 385 17.85 -14.73 -0.65
C LEU A 385 18.24 -13.84 -1.84
N ASP A 386 17.77 -12.60 -1.84
CA ASP A 386 18.30 -11.53 -2.69
C ASP A 386 19.55 -10.92 -2.01
N PRO A 387 20.74 -11.18 -2.52
CA PRO A 387 21.96 -10.77 -1.83
C PRO A 387 22.26 -9.27 -1.92
N GLN A 388 21.54 -8.53 -2.77
CA GLN A 388 21.71 -7.07 -2.90
C GLN A 388 20.78 -6.30 -1.96
N ARG A 389 19.59 -6.85 -1.74
CA ARG A 389 18.56 -6.22 -0.91
C ARG A 389 18.39 -6.85 0.45
N HIS A 390 19.03 -8.03 0.66
CA HIS A 390 18.85 -8.86 1.86
C HIS A 390 17.39 -9.25 2.13
N PHE A 391 16.62 -9.44 1.05
CA PHE A 391 15.25 -9.92 1.15
C PHE A 391 15.21 -11.42 1.05
N VAL A 392 14.38 -12.02 1.88
CA VAL A 392 14.19 -13.47 1.94
C VAL A 392 12.76 -13.82 1.58
N TYR A 393 12.60 -14.75 0.64
CA TYR A 393 11.31 -15.34 0.32
C TYR A 393 11.35 -16.83 0.51
N THR A 394 10.40 -17.36 1.28
CA THR A 394 10.23 -18.80 1.48
C THR A 394 8.98 -19.29 0.76
N PHE A 395 9.20 -20.22 -0.15
CA PHE A 395 8.11 -20.93 -0.83
C PHE A 395 7.97 -22.32 -0.21
N THR A 396 6.76 -22.73 0.09
CA THR A 396 6.43 -24.08 0.59
C THR A 396 5.55 -24.81 -0.41
N ALA A 397 5.57 -26.13 -0.39
CA ALA A 397 4.72 -26.97 -1.23
C ALA A 397 3.70 -27.72 -0.37
N SER A 398 2.42 -27.68 -0.74
CA SER A 398 1.37 -28.43 -0.07
C SER A 398 0.30 -28.85 -1.07
N GLY A 399 -0.08 -30.13 -1.07
CA GLY A 399 -1.12 -30.66 -1.96
C GLY A 399 -0.84 -30.47 -3.46
N GLY A 400 0.45 -30.45 -3.87
CA GLY A 400 0.84 -30.20 -5.27
C GLY A 400 0.86 -28.73 -5.68
N ASN A 401 0.55 -27.81 -4.76
CA ASN A 401 0.57 -26.37 -4.98
C ASN A 401 1.80 -25.72 -4.36
N LEU A 402 2.30 -24.66 -4.97
CA LEU A 402 3.29 -23.76 -4.37
C LEU A 402 2.59 -22.70 -3.55
N MET A 403 3.11 -22.40 -2.38
CA MET A 403 2.57 -21.44 -1.44
C MET A 403 3.62 -20.40 -1.06
N ALA A 404 3.18 -19.17 -0.87
CA ALA A 404 3.95 -18.09 -0.24
C ALA A 404 3.02 -17.26 0.64
N TRP A 405 3.53 -16.72 1.76
CA TRP A 405 2.77 -15.85 2.70
C TRP A 405 1.43 -16.47 3.15
N GLY A 406 1.40 -17.79 3.35
CA GLY A 406 0.19 -18.51 3.75
C GLY A 406 -0.86 -18.71 2.65
N ALA A 407 -0.60 -18.26 1.42
CA ALA A 407 -1.51 -18.33 0.29
C ALA A 407 -1.01 -19.27 -0.81
N VAL A 408 -1.95 -19.90 -1.52
CA VAL A 408 -1.65 -20.70 -2.71
C VAL A 408 -1.36 -19.78 -3.88
N LEU A 409 -0.22 -19.98 -4.52
CA LEU A 409 0.17 -19.25 -5.72
C LEU A 409 -0.51 -19.86 -6.96
N ARG A 410 -1.11 -19.02 -7.79
CA ARG A 410 -1.73 -19.47 -9.04
C ARG A 410 -0.67 -19.70 -10.11
N ARG A 411 -0.51 -20.94 -10.55
CA ARG A 411 0.42 -21.28 -11.62
C ARG A 411 -0.08 -20.73 -12.96
N VAL A 412 0.76 -20.07 -13.74
CA VAL A 412 0.44 -19.48 -15.05
C VAL A 412 1.37 -19.96 -16.17
N GLY A 413 2.38 -20.76 -15.82
CA GLY A 413 3.34 -21.36 -16.77
C GLY A 413 4.14 -22.48 -16.12
N PRO A 414 5.03 -23.14 -16.86
CA PRO A 414 5.83 -24.26 -16.34
C PRO A 414 6.61 -23.90 -15.07
N ASN A 415 7.17 -22.70 -15.01
CA ASN A 415 7.98 -22.14 -13.93
C ASN A 415 7.49 -20.75 -13.50
N GLN A 416 6.23 -20.38 -13.81
CA GLN A 416 5.67 -19.07 -13.51
C GLN A 416 4.40 -19.20 -12.65
N PHE A 417 4.33 -18.30 -11.65
CA PHE A 417 3.23 -18.23 -10.70
C PHE A 417 2.80 -16.76 -10.53
N LYS A 418 1.54 -16.55 -10.18
CA LYS A 418 1.03 -15.25 -9.73
C LYS A 418 0.70 -15.32 -8.26
N ASP A 419 1.01 -14.22 -7.54
CA ASP A 419 0.53 -14.02 -6.19
C ASP A 419 -0.98 -13.63 -6.18
N LEU A 420 -1.52 -13.32 -5.02
CA LEU A 420 -2.91 -12.86 -4.86
C LEU A 420 -3.15 -11.43 -5.39
N GLY A 421 -2.09 -10.74 -5.79
CA GLY A 421 -2.13 -9.38 -6.35
C GLY A 421 -1.78 -9.35 -7.84
N THR A 422 -0.83 -8.50 -8.21
CA THR A 422 -0.34 -8.31 -9.59
C THR A 422 1.05 -8.88 -9.82
N GLY A 423 1.66 -9.47 -8.79
CA GLY A 423 3.02 -10.01 -8.85
C GLY A 423 3.11 -11.27 -9.71
N THR A 424 4.17 -11.36 -10.50
CA THR A 424 4.54 -12.57 -11.24
C THR A 424 5.86 -13.11 -10.70
N ILE A 425 5.84 -14.35 -10.24
CA ILE A 425 7.02 -15.07 -9.73
C ILE A 425 7.49 -16.02 -10.82
N THR A 426 8.76 -15.93 -11.19
CA THR A 426 9.39 -16.80 -12.18
C THR A 426 10.56 -17.52 -11.53
N PHE A 427 10.69 -18.81 -11.80
CA PHE A 427 11.82 -19.64 -11.35
C PHE A 427 12.69 -20.04 -12.54
N GLU A 428 14.02 -20.03 -12.33
CA GLU A 428 15.02 -20.41 -13.33
C GLU A 428 16.11 -21.28 -12.69
N GLY A 429 16.64 -22.25 -13.44
CA GLY A 429 17.66 -23.19 -12.94
C GLY A 429 17.07 -24.44 -12.32
N SER A 430 17.88 -25.14 -11.53
CA SER A 430 17.50 -26.39 -10.85
C SER A 430 18.32 -26.61 -9.58
N GLY A 431 17.79 -27.40 -8.63
CA GLY A 431 18.47 -27.73 -7.38
C GLY A 431 18.93 -26.52 -6.59
N GLY A 432 20.16 -26.52 -6.10
CA GLY A 432 20.75 -25.40 -5.34
C GLY A 432 20.99 -24.11 -6.16
N ASP A 433 21.07 -24.23 -7.49
CA ASP A 433 21.25 -23.07 -8.38
C ASP A 433 19.93 -22.41 -8.82
N MET A 434 18.81 -22.82 -8.23
CA MET A 434 17.49 -22.24 -8.52
C MET A 434 17.47 -20.75 -8.14
N LYS A 435 16.94 -19.94 -9.05
CA LYS A 435 16.70 -18.52 -8.85
C LYS A 435 15.21 -18.26 -8.87
N SER A 436 14.77 -17.27 -8.13
CA SER A 436 13.40 -16.77 -8.16
C SER A 436 13.40 -15.26 -8.37
N THR A 437 12.54 -14.80 -9.29
CA THR A 437 12.33 -13.37 -9.54
C THR A 437 10.86 -13.05 -9.33
N LEU A 438 10.57 -12.07 -8.47
CA LEU A 438 9.24 -11.49 -8.31
C LEU A 438 9.18 -10.14 -9.02
N VAL A 439 8.29 -10.02 -9.99
CA VAL A 439 8.02 -8.77 -10.71
C VAL A 439 6.68 -8.21 -10.26
N MET A 440 6.66 -6.97 -9.78
CA MET A 440 5.47 -6.22 -9.38
C MET A 440 5.45 -4.88 -10.11
N GLY A 441 4.30 -4.49 -10.66
CA GLY A 441 4.19 -3.22 -11.40
C GLY A 441 5.14 -3.09 -12.60
N GLY A 442 5.63 -4.23 -13.12
CA GLY A 442 6.63 -4.26 -14.18
C GLY A 442 8.08 -4.20 -13.69
N GLU A 443 8.34 -4.07 -12.39
CA GLU A 443 9.67 -3.98 -11.78
C GLU A 443 10.06 -5.28 -11.07
N ALA A 444 11.35 -5.66 -11.13
CA ALA A 444 11.90 -6.76 -10.33
C ALA A 444 12.01 -6.28 -8.86
N PHE A 445 10.99 -6.64 -8.09
CA PHE A 445 10.91 -6.36 -6.67
C PHE A 445 11.87 -7.23 -5.84
N PHE A 446 12.12 -8.45 -6.32
CA PHE A 446 12.98 -9.44 -5.71
C PHE A 446 13.68 -10.25 -6.80
N ALA A 447 14.97 -10.55 -6.59
CA ALA A 447 15.76 -11.43 -7.45
C ALA A 447 16.74 -12.27 -6.59
N GLY A 448 16.24 -13.40 -6.08
CA GLY A 448 16.96 -14.23 -5.12
C GLY A 448 17.45 -15.54 -5.70
N LYS A 449 18.47 -16.09 -5.04
CA LYS A 449 18.96 -17.48 -5.24
C LYS A 449 18.49 -18.35 -4.09
N ARG A 450 18.24 -19.62 -4.39
CA ARG A 450 17.97 -20.60 -3.33
C ARG A 450 19.18 -20.71 -2.40
N VAL A 451 18.91 -20.71 -1.11
CA VAL A 451 19.92 -20.85 -0.07
C VAL A 451 19.57 -22.02 0.84
N GLU A 452 20.61 -22.63 1.41
CA GLU A 452 20.47 -23.60 2.47
C GLU A 452 20.86 -22.92 3.79
N ALA A 453 19.94 -22.93 4.75
CA ALA A 453 20.17 -22.32 6.05
C ALA A 453 21.37 -23.01 6.76
N PRO A 454 22.34 -22.25 7.29
CA PRO A 454 23.40 -22.80 8.07
C PRO A 454 22.87 -23.47 9.35
N GLN A 455 23.41 -24.63 9.68
CA GLN A 455 23.07 -25.33 10.91
C GLN A 455 23.93 -24.76 12.04
N LEU A 456 23.34 -23.91 12.88
CA LEU A 456 24.01 -23.22 13.99
C LEU A 456 23.63 -23.87 15.32
N GLY A 457 24.63 -24.23 16.14
CA GLY A 457 24.41 -24.64 17.51
C GLY A 457 24.20 -23.46 18.47
N ALA A 458 23.79 -23.75 19.69
CA ALA A 458 23.55 -22.68 20.69
C ALA A 458 24.84 -21.86 20.99
N ALA A 459 26.02 -22.46 20.91
CA ALA A 459 27.29 -21.74 21.07
C ALA A 459 27.55 -20.76 19.91
N ASP A 460 27.23 -21.16 18.67
CA ASP A 460 27.37 -20.29 17.48
C ASP A 460 26.42 -19.12 17.57
N LEU A 461 25.15 -19.37 17.94
CA LEU A 461 24.13 -18.34 18.15
C LEU A 461 24.51 -17.38 19.29
N GLY A 462 25.21 -17.89 20.33
CA GLY A 462 25.71 -17.08 21.44
C GLY A 462 26.65 -15.94 21.00
N ALA A 463 27.37 -16.10 19.89
CA ALA A 463 28.23 -15.05 19.36
C ALA A 463 27.47 -13.77 18.96
N TYR A 464 26.22 -13.91 18.55
CA TYR A 464 25.34 -12.81 18.12
C TYR A 464 24.56 -12.18 19.29
N SER A 465 24.52 -12.82 20.47
CA SER A 465 23.83 -12.30 21.66
C SER A 465 24.49 -11.02 22.14
N GLY A 466 23.69 -10.11 22.65
CA GLY A 466 24.13 -8.84 23.20
C GLY A 466 23.16 -7.70 22.95
N ARG A 467 23.61 -6.49 23.32
CA ARG A 467 22.84 -5.26 23.10
C ARG A 467 23.42 -4.50 21.93
N TYR A 468 22.54 -4.00 21.06
CA TYR A 468 22.91 -3.28 19.85
C TYR A 468 22.15 -1.97 19.78
N ARG A 469 22.85 -0.84 19.60
CA ARG A 469 22.25 0.50 19.57
C ARG A 469 22.35 1.11 18.19
N SER A 470 21.23 1.63 17.68
CA SER A 470 21.20 2.46 16.48
C SER A 470 21.13 3.96 16.86
N SER A 471 22.00 4.76 16.26
CA SER A 471 21.92 6.22 16.33
C SER A 471 20.96 6.79 15.27
N GLU A 472 20.62 6.02 14.24
CA GLU A 472 19.72 6.47 13.18
C GLU A 472 18.25 6.50 13.62
N ILE A 473 17.85 5.54 14.46
CA ILE A 473 16.47 5.43 14.97
C ILE A 473 16.39 5.54 16.50
N GLU A 474 17.53 5.78 17.18
CA GLU A 474 17.62 6.00 18.63
C GLU A 474 16.99 4.90 19.49
N THR A 475 17.23 3.64 19.10
CA THR A 475 16.71 2.48 19.82
C THR A 475 17.82 1.49 20.15
N THR A 476 17.53 0.58 21.07
CA THR A 476 18.42 -0.53 21.44
C THR A 476 17.68 -1.84 21.26
N TYR A 477 18.35 -2.79 20.61
CA TYR A 477 17.88 -4.16 20.43
C TYR A 477 18.63 -5.08 21.38
N ASP A 478 17.90 -5.92 22.09
CA ASP A 478 18.43 -6.97 22.96
C ASP A 478 18.30 -8.32 22.25
N LEU A 479 19.45 -8.92 21.90
CA LEU A 479 19.52 -10.23 21.28
C LEU A 479 19.94 -11.29 22.30
N SER A 480 19.23 -12.40 22.32
CA SER A 480 19.46 -13.53 23.22
C SER A 480 19.21 -14.85 22.51
N VAL A 481 19.65 -15.96 23.10
CA VAL A 481 19.36 -17.31 22.60
C VAL A 481 18.34 -17.96 23.54
N ASP A 482 17.22 -18.42 22.97
CA ASP A 482 16.22 -19.21 23.69
C ASP A 482 15.83 -20.43 22.87
N LYS A 483 15.90 -21.63 23.50
CA LYS A 483 15.53 -22.92 22.90
C LYS A 483 16.16 -23.17 21.52
N GLY A 484 17.41 -22.73 21.34
CA GLY A 484 18.15 -22.91 20.09
C GLY A 484 17.79 -21.92 18.96
N ASN A 485 17.07 -20.85 19.26
CA ASN A 485 16.76 -19.78 18.31
C ASN A 485 17.38 -18.46 18.77
N LEU A 486 17.76 -17.63 17.81
CA LEU A 486 18.12 -16.24 18.07
C LEU A 486 16.84 -15.42 18.24
N MET A 487 16.73 -14.75 19.38
CA MET A 487 15.58 -13.94 19.78
C MET A 487 15.98 -12.48 19.83
N LEU A 488 15.16 -11.60 19.26
CA LEU A 488 15.35 -10.16 19.32
C LEU A 488 14.18 -9.53 20.08
N ARG A 489 14.48 -8.59 20.97
CA ARG A 489 13.50 -7.78 21.69
C ARG A 489 13.78 -6.30 21.46
N ILE A 490 12.73 -5.55 21.16
CA ILE A 490 12.73 -4.09 21.08
C ILE A 490 11.92 -3.58 22.28
N ASN A 491 12.53 -2.74 23.11
CA ASN A 491 11.88 -2.19 24.31
C ASN A 491 11.27 -3.30 25.19
N TRP A 492 9.96 -3.24 25.45
CA TRP A 492 9.19 -4.18 26.27
C TRP A 492 8.32 -5.13 25.47
N ASP A 493 8.47 -5.13 24.14
CA ASP A 493 7.68 -5.97 23.25
C ASP A 493 7.98 -7.46 23.41
N ALA A 494 7.10 -8.30 22.91
CA ALA A 494 7.35 -9.73 22.85
C ALA A 494 8.58 -10.01 21.97
N PRO A 495 9.45 -10.94 22.37
CA PRO A 495 10.63 -11.25 21.57
C PRO A 495 10.23 -11.91 20.25
N MET A 496 10.85 -11.46 19.16
CA MET A 496 10.72 -12.00 17.81
C MET A 496 11.76 -13.08 17.56
N THR A 497 11.41 -14.12 16.84
CA THR A 497 12.30 -15.22 16.49
C THR A 497 12.99 -14.95 15.15
N PHE A 498 14.32 -15.10 15.11
CA PHE A 498 15.12 -15.00 13.91
C PHE A 498 15.69 -16.37 13.53
N ARG A 499 15.53 -16.74 12.27
CA ARG A 499 16.12 -17.96 11.69
C ARG A 499 17.32 -17.61 10.81
N PRO A 500 18.41 -18.42 10.85
CA PRO A 500 19.54 -18.20 9.96
C PRO A 500 19.14 -18.49 8.50
N VAL A 501 19.64 -17.68 7.56
CA VAL A 501 19.42 -17.87 6.12
C VAL A 501 20.72 -17.94 5.33
N ALA A 502 21.76 -17.26 5.81
CA ALA A 502 23.13 -17.32 5.28
C ALA A 502 24.13 -17.08 6.43
N PRO A 503 25.44 -17.25 6.22
CA PRO A 503 26.45 -16.85 7.22
C PRO A 503 26.26 -15.38 7.64
N ASP A 504 26.17 -15.17 8.95
CA ASP A 504 25.93 -13.85 9.57
C ASP A 504 24.60 -13.15 9.16
N GLU A 505 23.69 -13.86 8.47
CA GLU A 505 22.41 -13.30 8.03
C GLU A 505 21.23 -14.12 8.55
N PHE A 506 20.28 -13.42 9.16
CA PHE A 506 19.09 -13.97 9.80
C PHE A 506 17.85 -13.23 9.32
N GLU A 507 16.69 -13.89 9.36
CA GLU A 507 15.42 -13.25 8.99
C GLU A 507 14.30 -13.53 9.99
N SER A 508 13.35 -12.61 10.05
CA SER A 508 12.08 -12.72 10.77
C SER A 508 10.95 -12.20 9.88
N GLU A 509 9.78 -12.81 9.99
CA GLU A 509 8.60 -12.34 9.26
C GLU A 509 8.14 -10.94 9.71
N GLU A 510 8.40 -10.59 10.99
CA GLU A 510 7.98 -9.31 11.57
C GLU A 510 8.94 -8.16 11.26
N LEU A 511 10.25 -8.43 11.21
CA LEU A 511 11.27 -7.36 11.15
C LEU A 511 12.14 -7.40 9.89
N GLY A 512 11.95 -8.38 8.99
CA GLY A 512 12.80 -8.55 7.81
C GLY A 512 14.15 -9.19 8.17
N SER A 513 15.24 -8.75 7.51
CA SER A 513 16.54 -9.38 7.67
C SER A 513 17.50 -8.58 8.54
N ILE A 514 18.36 -9.30 9.26
CA ILE A 514 19.50 -8.76 10.01
C ILE A 514 20.77 -9.33 9.42
N VAL A 515 21.74 -8.49 9.10
CA VAL A 515 23.09 -8.85 8.66
C VAL A 515 24.10 -8.40 9.70
N PHE A 516 24.82 -9.33 10.30
CA PHE A 516 25.84 -9.03 11.30
C PHE A 516 27.18 -8.67 10.66
N HIS A 517 27.89 -7.75 11.28
CA HIS A 517 29.22 -7.31 10.88
C HIS A 517 30.26 -7.82 11.87
N ARG A 518 31.44 -8.23 11.34
CA ARG A 518 32.56 -8.69 12.16
C ARG A 518 33.72 -7.71 12.09
N ASP A 519 34.40 -7.54 13.20
CA ASP A 519 35.64 -6.76 13.27
C ASP A 519 36.86 -7.53 12.69
N GLY A 520 38.01 -6.89 12.68
CA GLY A 520 39.27 -7.54 12.22
C GLY A 520 39.70 -8.75 13.02
N LYS A 521 39.07 -9.05 14.16
CA LYS A 521 39.29 -10.25 14.98
C LYS A 521 38.19 -11.29 14.83
N GLN A 522 37.32 -11.12 13.84
CA GLN A 522 36.15 -11.97 13.56
C GLN A 522 35.07 -11.96 14.67
N ALA A 523 35.13 -11.01 15.62
CA ALA A 523 34.09 -10.84 16.61
C ALA A 523 32.92 -10.01 16.03
N VAL A 524 31.68 -10.36 16.40
CA VAL A 524 30.49 -9.57 15.99
C VAL A 524 30.60 -8.18 16.62
N SER A 525 30.65 -7.15 15.79
CA SER A 525 30.84 -5.74 16.18
C SER A 525 29.58 -4.88 16.01
N GLY A 526 28.65 -5.32 15.17
CA GLY A 526 27.43 -4.59 14.86
C GLY A 526 26.53 -5.41 13.95
N MET A 527 25.47 -4.77 13.47
CA MET A 527 24.56 -5.34 12.51
C MET A 527 23.84 -4.24 11.71
N SER A 528 23.29 -4.60 10.55
CA SER A 528 22.35 -3.79 9.79
C SER A 528 21.01 -4.51 9.66
N VAL A 529 19.92 -3.73 9.72
CA VAL A 529 18.55 -4.23 9.53
C VAL A 529 18.05 -3.82 8.15
N TYR A 530 17.39 -4.74 7.47
CA TYR A 530 16.86 -4.56 6.11
C TYR A 530 15.37 -4.88 6.06
N MET A 531 14.58 -3.85 5.72
CA MET A 531 13.19 -3.98 5.32
C MET A 531 13.01 -3.43 3.91
N VAL A 532 11.90 -3.77 3.26
CA VAL A 532 11.62 -3.40 1.86
C VAL A 532 11.86 -1.92 1.58
N ASN A 533 11.39 -1.06 2.48
CA ASN A 533 11.40 0.40 2.33
C ASN A 533 12.27 1.14 3.37
N ALA A 534 13.07 0.41 4.15
CA ALA A 534 14.08 0.93 5.07
C ALA A 534 15.25 -0.07 5.13
N ARG A 535 16.27 0.14 4.30
CA ARG A 535 17.41 -0.76 4.15
C ARG A 535 18.63 -0.21 4.89
N ASP A 536 19.49 -1.09 5.36
CA ASP A 536 20.78 -0.77 5.96
C ASP A 536 20.66 0.21 7.15
N ILE A 537 19.82 -0.14 8.12
CA ILE A 537 19.75 0.59 9.38
C ILE A 537 20.84 0.04 10.33
N GLY A 538 21.86 0.84 10.57
CA GLY A 538 23.06 0.43 11.31
C GLY A 538 22.86 0.38 12.83
N PHE A 539 23.41 -0.67 13.43
CA PHE A 539 23.49 -0.84 14.89
C PHE A 539 24.91 -1.22 15.31
N GLU A 540 25.42 -0.59 16.34
CA GLU A 540 26.69 -0.90 16.96
C GLU A 540 26.48 -1.78 18.19
N ARG A 541 27.32 -2.82 18.36
CA ARG A 541 27.29 -3.68 19.54
C ARG A 541 27.78 -2.87 20.75
N MET A 542 26.96 -2.83 21.80
CA MET A 542 27.34 -2.18 23.06
C MET A 542 28.32 -3.07 23.81
N LYS A 543 29.29 -2.43 24.49
CA LYS A 543 30.30 -3.13 25.30
C LYS A 543 29.71 -3.67 26.60
#